data_3b507efe2038aa158c8bc9500f63d81a
#
_entry.id   3b507efe2038aa158c8bc9500f63d81a
#
_cell.length_a   1.000
_cell.length_b   1.000
_cell.length_c   1.000
_cell.angle_alpha   90.00
_cell.angle_beta   90.00
_cell.angle_gamma   90.00
#
_symmetry.space_group_name_H-M   'P 1'
#
loop_
_entity.id
_entity.type
_entity.pdbx_description
1 polymer ?
#
loop_
_entity_poly.entity_id
_entity_poly.type
_entity_poly.pdbx_seq_one_letter_code
_entity_poly.pdbx_strand_id
1 'polypeptide(L)'
;MVTPEVKIFDNGWHWLIDKRNSEGEAFGWVDFYDAMAKSDNVYFYEMGRRVGIDRLAAMSRDFGLGQLTGIDLTGEVEGNVASEEYKKKIFGQDWYLGETFDAAIGQSFTLTTPLQMAMVYSALANGGFKYQPYLVSRVDHLDGTPKKIFSPKRIGSLPLSKATMVVVCEALRRVMQK
;
A
#
# COMPACT_ATOMS: atom_id res chain seq x y z
N MET A 1 14.23 -15.16 0.61
CA MET A 1 14.18 -13.79 0.09
C MET A 1 13.09 -13.75 -0.99
N VAL A 2 12.26 -12.74 -1.00
CA VAL A 2 11.24 -12.57 -2.05
C VAL A 2 11.83 -11.61 -3.09
N THR A 3 11.89 -12.05 -4.36
CA THR A 3 12.33 -11.23 -5.50
C THR A 3 11.25 -11.22 -6.57
N PRO A 4 11.24 -10.23 -7.50
CA PRO A 4 10.20 -10.14 -8.53
C PRO A 4 10.18 -11.33 -9.50
N GLU A 5 11.26 -12.12 -9.59
CA GLU A 5 11.37 -13.30 -10.44
C GLU A 5 10.82 -14.58 -9.77
N VAL A 6 10.46 -14.52 -8.49
CA VAL A 6 9.86 -15.68 -7.81
C VAL A 6 8.55 -16.03 -8.50
N LYS A 7 8.48 -17.26 -9.02
CA LYS A 7 7.28 -17.78 -9.65
C LYS A 7 6.50 -18.66 -8.68
N ILE A 8 5.17 -18.51 -8.73
CA ILE A 8 4.20 -19.35 -8.02
C ILE A 8 3.32 -20.00 -9.09
N PHE A 9 3.00 -21.28 -8.88
CA PHE A 9 1.99 -21.94 -9.71
C PHE A 9 0.62 -21.69 -9.09
N ASP A 10 -0.17 -20.91 -9.78
CA ASP A 10 -1.54 -20.60 -9.41
C ASP A 10 -2.51 -21.51 -10.16
N ASN A 11 -3.18 -22.39 -9.41
CA ASN A 11 -4.27 -23.25 -9.89
C ASN A 11 -5.66 -22.73 -9.47
N GLY A 12 -5.74 -21.45 -9.09
CA GLY A 12 -6.96 -20.83 -8.59
C GLY A 12 -7.13 -20.89 -7.06
N TRP A 13 -6.31 -21.69 -6.36
CA TRP A 13 -6.41 -21.94 -4.90
C TRP A 13 -5.06 -21.84 -4.22
N HIS A 14 -5.06 -21.33 -2.99
CA HIS A 14 -3.88 -21.39 -2.16
C HIS A 14 -3.80 -22.73 -1.42
N TRP A 15 -2.68 -23.44 -1.58
CA TRP A 15 -2.49 -24.84 -1.12
C TRP A 15 -2.64 -25.06 0.39
N LEU A 16 -2.45 -24.00 1.22
CA LEU A 16 -2.48 -24.10 2.68
C LEU A 16 -3.83 -23.72 3.28
N ILE A 17 -4.65 -22.93 2.56
CA ILE A 17 -5.89 -22.35 3.08
C ILE A 17 -6.98 -22.41 2.02
N ASP A 18 -8.24 -22.41 2.46
CA ASP A 18 -9.39 -22.32 1.55
C ASP A 18 -9.62 -20.89 1.06
N LYS A 19 -8.61 -20.35 0.36
CA LYS A 19 -8.65 -19.02 -0.29
C LYS A 19 -8.27 -19.14 -1.75
N ARG A 20 -8.91 -18.31 -2.59
CA ARG A 20 -8.83 -18.41 -4.04
C ARG A 20 -8.81 -17.03 -4.70
N ASN A 21 -8.52 -17.01 -5.98
CA ASN A 21 -8.69 -15.85 -6.83
C ASN A 21 -10.18 -15.46 -6.94
N SER A 22 -10.44 -14.22 -7.32
CA SER A 22 -11.76 -13.79 -7.70
C SER A 22 -12.27 -14.69 -8.80
N GLU A 23 -13.56 -15.10 -8.72
CA GLU A 23 -14.20 -15.99 -9.71
C GLU A 23 -13.54 -17.36 -9.89
N GLY A 24 -12.52 -17.72 -9.09
CA GLY A 24 -11.83 -18.99 -9.16
C GLY A 24 -10.89 -19.14 -10.37
N GLU A 25 -10.48 -18.03 -10.98
CA GLU A 25 -9.51 -18.02 -12.08
C GLU A 25 -8.18 -18.68 -11.68
N ALA A 26 -7.56 -19.40 -12.62
CA ALA A 26 -6.25 -20.03 -12.47
C ALA A 26 -5.29 -19.48 -13.54
N PHE A 27 -4.16 -18.91 -13.11
CA PHE A 27 -3.24 -18.20 -14.01
C PHE A 27 -1.98 -18.99 -14.36
N GLY A 28 -1.80 -20.20 -13.81
CA GLY A 28 -0.62 -21.02 -14.04
C GLY A 28 0.64 -20.46 -13.37
N TRP A 29 1.78 -20.52 -14.05
CA TRP A 29 3.02 -19.95 -13.53
C TRP A 29 3.02 -18.44 -13.67
N VAL A 30 3.02 -17.72 -12.54
CA VAL A 30 3.02 -16.26 -12.45
C VAL A 30 4.22 -15.76 -11.64
N ASP A 31 4.80 -14.67 -12.07
CA ASP A 31 5.76 -13.88 -11.31
C ASP A 31 5.09 -12.62 -10.74
N PHE A 32 5.87 -11.75 -10.11
CA PHE A 32 5.36 -10.53 -9.50
C PHE A 32 4.64 -9.61 -10.51
N TYR A 33 5.17 -9.49 -11.70
CA TYR A 33 4.59 -8.61 -12.72
C TYR A 33 3.27 -9.15 -13.26
N ASP A 34 3.22 -10.45 -13.51
CA ASP A 34 2.00 -11.12 -13.95
C ASP A 34 0.93 -11.07 -12.86
N ALA A 35 1.31 -11.33 -11.61
CA ALA A 35 0.40 -11.30 -10.47
C ALA A 35 -0.20 -9.90 -10.25
N MET A 36 0.61 -8.83 -10.34
CA MET A 36 0.12 -7.45 -10.28
C MET A 36 -0.86 -7.15 -11.44
N ALA A 37 -0.49 -7.51 -12.67
CA ALA A 37 -1.32 -7.25 -13.83
C ALA A 37 -2.64 -8.01 -13.81
N LYS A 38 -2.65 -9.25 -13.31
CA LYS A 38 -3.83 -10.13 -13.25
C LYS A 38 -4.65 -9.98 -11.97
N SER A 39 -4.14 -9.23 -10.97
CA SER A 39 -4.73 -9.15 -9.62
C SER A 39 -4.82 -10.52 -8.94
N ASP A 40 -3.74 -11.30 -9.02
CA ASP A 40 -3.65 -12.68 -8.56
C ASP A 40 -3.55 -12.73 -7.02
N ASN A 41 -4.63 -13.09 -6.37
CA ASN A 41 -4.67 -13.20 -4.91
C ASN A 41 -3.80 -14.36 -4.40
N VAL A 42 -3.76 -15.50 -5.11
CA VAL A 42 -3.00 -16.68 -4.69
C VAL A 42 -1.50 -16.38 -4.60
N TYR A 43 -0.98 -15.61 -5.56
CA TYR A 43 0.39 -15.11 -5.51
C TYR A 43 0.63 -14.25 -4.27
N PHE A 44 -0.24 -13.27 -4.02
CA PHE A 44 -0.06 -12.35 -2.89
C PHE A 44 -0.32 -12.99 -1.54
N TYR A 45 -1.18 -13.99 -1.43
CA TYR A 45 -1.29 -14.81 -0.23
C TYR A 45 0.05 -15.48 0.12
N GLU A 46 0.68 -16.14 -0.85
CA GLU A 46 1.97 -16.79 -0.63
C GLU A 46 3.08 -15.78 -0.31
N MET A 47 3.10 -14.62 -0.98
CA MET A 47 4.05 -13.55 -0.65
C MET A 47 3.81 -13.00 0.74
N GLY A 48 2.57 -12.76 1.14
CA GLY A 48 2.22 -12.35 2.50
C GLY A 48 2.68 -13.32 3.57
N ARG A 49 2.48 -14.62 3.34
CA ARG A 49 2.98 -15.70 4.21
C ARG A 49 4.50 -15.64 4.38
N ARG A 50 5.25 -15.43 3.30
CA ARG A 50 6.72 -15.36 3.32
C ARG A 50 7.25 -14.09 3.97
N VAL A 51 6.57 -12.97 3.79
CA VAL A 51 6.94 -11.66 4.34
C VAL A 51 6.58 -11.56 5.83
N GLY A 52 5.37 -12.01 6.19
CA GLY A 52 4.79 -11.90 7.52
C GLY A 52 4.14 -10.56 7.81
N ILE A 53 3.19 -10.56 8.77
CA ILE A 53 2.36 -9.39 9.08
C ILE A 53 3.18 -8.21 9.60
N ASP A 54 4.20 -8.43 10.41
CA ASP A 54 5.00 -7.36 11.01
C ASP A 54 5.69 -6.50 9.94
N ARG A 55 6.27 -7.16 8.93
CA ARG A 55 6.94 -6.45 7.82
C ARG A 55 5.94 -5.76 6.91
N LEU A 56 4.79 -6.39 6.65
CA LEU A 56 3.70 -5.77 5.89
C LEU A 56 3.19 -4.52 6.62
N ALA A 57 2.95 -4.61 7.92
CA ALA A 57 2.48 -3.49 8.73
C ALA A 57 3.53 -2.37 8.81
N ALA A 58 4.80 -2.70 9.02
CA ALA A 58 5.88 -1.72 9.07
C ALA A 58 5.98 -0.95 7.74
N MET A 59 6.01 -1.65 6.62
CA MET A 59 6.08 -1.03 5.30
C MET A 59 4.84 -0.16 5.01
N SER A 60 3.64 -0.61 5.38
CA SER A 60 2.41 0.17 5.24
C SER A 60 2.49 1.50 6.00
N ARG A 61 3.02 1.49 7.22
CA ARG A 61 3.24 2.72 8.00
C ARG A 61 4.32 3.61 7.39
N ASP A 62 5.38 3.04 6.82
CA ASP A 62 6.41 3.80 6.09
C ASP A 62 5.83 4.52 4.87
N PHE A 63 4.83 3.93 4.22
CA PHE A 63 4.06 4.60 3.17
C PHE A 63 3.13 5.70 3.69
N GLY A 64 2.87 5.76 5.00
CA GLY A 64 2.00 6.76 5.63
C GLY A 64 0.56 6.28 5.87
N LEU A 65 0.30 4.97 5.71
CA LEU A 65 -1.00 4.40 6.06
C LEU A 65 -1.16 4.28 7.59
N GLY A 66 -2.40 4.39 8.06
CA GLY A 66 -2.72 4.33 9.49
C GLY A 66 -2.23 5.55 10.29
N GLN A 67 -2.07 6.71 9.65
CA GLN A 67 -1.62 7.96 10.24
C GLN A 67 -2.34 9.14 9.60
N LEU A 68 -2.47 10.27 10.32
CA LEU A 68 -2.93 11.51 9.73
C LEU A 68 -1.94 11.99 8.67
N THR A 69 -2.44 12.51 7.55
CA THR A 69 -1.59 13.07 6.47
C THR A 69 -1.09 14.47 6.83
N GLY A 70 -1.77 15.12 7.78
CA GLY A 70 -1.49 16.48 8.20
C GLY A 70 -1.98 17.53 7.19
N ILE A 71 -2.99 17.17 6.36
CA ILE A 71 -3.67 18.15 5.51
C ILE A 71 -4.33 19.22 6.37
N ASP A 72 -4.41 20.45 5.88
CA ASP A 72 -4.99 21.60 6.54
C ASP A 72 -6.54 21.58 6.53
N LEU A 73 -7.14 20.42 6.83
CA LEU A 73 -8.57 20.21 6.97
C LEU A 73 -8.92 19.60 8.32
N THR A 74 -10.09 19.96 8.84
CA THR A 74 -10.67 19.34 10.03
C THR A 74 -11.34 18.01 9.68
N GLY A 75 -11.37 17.06 10.63
CA GLY A 75 -12.08 15.78 10.45
C GLY A 75 -11.30 14.72 9.69
N GLU A 76 -9.98 14.89 9.52
CA GLU A 76 -9.12 13.84 8.98
C GLU A 76 -9.15 12.61 9.90
N VAL A 77 -9.15 11.41 9.32
CA VAL A 77 -9.11 10.13 10.04
C VAL A 77 -7.84 9.37 9.69
N GLU A 78 -7.27 8.71 10.70
CA GLU A 78 -5.99 7.98 10.54
C GLU A 78 -6.12 6.71 9.70
N GLY A 79 -7.32 6.11 9.64
CA GLY A 79 -7.46 4.76 9.13
C GLY A 79 -6.82 3.75 10.07
N ASN A 80 -6.41 2.60 9.54
CA ASN A 80 -5.73 1.56 10.31
C ASN A 80 -4.85 0.67 9.43
N VAL A 81 -3.77 0.16 10.02
CA VAL A 81 -2.92 -0.88 9.42
C VAL A 81 -3.10 -2.17 10.20
N ALA A 82 -3.48 -3.25 9.51
CA ALA A 82 -3.58 -4.57 10.08
C ALA A 82 -2.25 -5.00 10.74
N SER A 83 -2.30 -5.41 12.01
CA SER A 83 -1.13 -5.86 12.77
C SER A 83 -1.57 -6.68 13.98
N GLU A 84 -0.64 -7.51 14.50
CA GLU A 84 -0.87 -8.27 15.74
C GLU A 84 -1.19 -7.32 16.92
N GLU A 85 -0.45 -6.22 17.03
CA GLU A 85 -0.65 -5.21 18.08
C GLU A 85 -2.06 -4.62 18.02
N TYR A 86 -2.52 -4.23 16.82
CA TYR A 86 -3.87 -3.69 16.65
C TYR A 86 -4.93 -4.69 17.09
N LYS A 87 -4.84 -5.93 16.61
CA LYS A 87 -5.82 -6.97 16.96
C LYS A 87 -5.84 -7.25 18.45
N LYS A 88 -4.67 -7.38 19.07
CA LYS A 88 -4.56 -7.58 20.52
C LYS A 88 -5.17 -6.45 21.32
N LYS A 89 -4.89 -5.20 20.93
CA LYS A 89 -5.37 -3.98 21.59
C LYS A 89 -6.89 -3.83 21.50
N ILE A 90 -7.47 -4.06 20.32
CA ILE A 90 -8.89 -3.78 20.05
C ILE A 90 -9.79 -4.96 20.40
N PHE A 91 -9.35 -6.20 20.11
CA PHE A 91 -10.18 -7.39 20.26
C PHE A 91 -9.72 -8.34 21.39
N GLY A 92 -8.55 -8.09 22.00
CA GLY A 92 -7.97 -8.97 23.01
C GLY A 92 -7.56 -10.37 22.50
N GLN A 93 -7.49 -10.54 21.19
CA GLN A 93 -7.23 -11.81 20.51
C GLN A 93 -5.83 -11.86 19.91
N ASP A 94 -5.30 -13.08 19.77
CA ASP A 94 -4.04 -13.30 19.07
C ASP A 94 -4.25 -13.27 17.55
N TRP A 95 -3.16 -13.02 16.81
CA TRP A 95 -3.14 -13.00 15.37
C TRP A 95 -3.18 -14.42 14.80
N TYR A 96 -3.94 -14.62 13.73
CA TYR A 96 -3.98 -15.88 12.99
C TYR A 96 -3.38 -15.72 11.59
N LEU A 97 -2.73 -16.78 11.11
CA LEU A 97 -2.10 -16.77 9.79
C LEU A 97 -3.06 -16.39 8.65
N GLY A 98 -4.32 -16.80 8.74
CA GLY A 98 -5.36 -16.44 7.77
C GLY A 98 -5.56 -14.93 7.61
N GLU A 99 -5.34 -14.16 8.68
CA GLU A 99 -5.44 -12.69 8.65
C GLU A 99 -4.24 -12.04 7.93
N THR A 100 -3.07 -12.71 7.96
CA THR A 100 -1.92 -12.27 7.15
C THR A 100 -2.20 -12.40 5.66
N PHE A 101 -2.89 -13.45 5.24
CA PHE A 101 -3.30 -13.61 3.85
C PHE A 101 -4.25 -12.49 3.41
N ASP A 102 -5.26 -12.18 4.23
CA ASP A 102 -6.19 -11.09 3.94
C ASP A 102 -5.48 -9.73 3.91
N ALA A 103 -4.61 -9.48 4.88
CA ALA A 103 -3.81 -8.24 4.92
C ALA A 103 -2.91 -8.09 3.69
N ALA A 104 -2.37 -9.19 3.14
CA ALA A 104 -1.49 -9.17 1.98
C ALA A 104 -2.18 -8.71 0.68
N ILE A 105 -3.51 -8.80 0.62
CA ILE A 105 -4.33 -8.27 -0.50
C ILE A 105 -5.10 -7.00 -0.11
N GLY A 106 -4.71 -6.34 1.00
CA GLY A 106 -5.31 -5.08 1.44
C GLY A 106 -6.67 -5.23 2.12
N GLN A 107 -7.02 -6.43 2.58
CA GLN A 107 -8.24 -6.72 3.34
C GLN A 107 -7.96 -6.84 4.84
N SER A 108 -8.88 -7.51 5.58
CA SER A 108 -8.83 -7.65 7.04
C SER A 108 -9.04 -6.30 7.75
N PHE A 109 -8.18 -5.98 8.72
CA PHE A 109 -8.29 -4.76 9.53
C PHE A 109 -7.66 -3.51 8.88
N THR A 110 -7.19 -3.60 7.65
CA THR A 110 -6.59 -2.45 6.96
C THR A 110 -7.68 -1.48 6.47
N LEU A 111 -7.63 -0.25 6.95
CA LEU A 111 -8.53 0.84 6.55
C LEU A 111 -7.69 2.04 6.12
N THR A 112 -7.92 2.53 4.91
CA THR A 112 -7.17 3.65 4.35
C THR A 112 -8.11 4.72 3.81
N THR A 113 -7.67 5.97 3.86
CA THR A 113 -8.40 7.06 3.21
C THR A 113 -7.97 7.20 1.75
N PRO A 114 -8.83 7.72 0.86
CA PRO A 114 -8.43 8.04 -0.51
C PRO A 114 -7.23 8.97 -0.59
N LEU A 115 -7.11 9.91 0.35
CA LEU A 115 -5.97 10.83 0.43
C LEU A 115 -4.66 10.09 0.75
N GLN A 116 -4.67 9.16 1.71
CA GLN A 116 -3.51 8.32 2.00
C GLN A 116 -3.07 7.52 0.76
N MET A 117 -4.02 6.92 0.04
CA MET A 117 -3.70 6.19 -1.20
C MET A 117 -3.12 7.11 -2.27
N ALA A 118 -3.67 8.32 -2.43
CA ALA A 118 -3.11 9.31 -3.36
C ALA A 118 -1.67 9.68 -2.99
N MET A 119 -1.35 9.82 -1.70
CA MET A 119 0.02 10.07 -1.23
C MET A 119 0.97 8.91 -1.49
N VAL A 120 0.52 7.65 -1.33
CA VAL A 120 1.30 6.45 -1.67
C VAL A 120 1.72 6.49 -3.14
N TYR A 121 0.75 6.65 -4.04
CA TYR A 121 1.03 6.70 -5.49
C TYR A 121 1.86 7.93 -5.89
N SER A 122 1.63 9.09 -5.26
CA SER A 122 2.47 10.27 -5.46
C SER A 122 3.92 10.02 -5.07
N ALA A 123 4.17 9.35 -3.93
CA ALA A 123 5.52 9.03 -3.49
C ALA A 123 6.21 8.03 -4.45
N LEU A 124 5.49 7.04 -4.96
CA LEU A 124 6.02 6.12 -5.97
C LEU A 124 6.36 6.86 -7.28
N ALA A 125 5.48 7.76 -7.74
CA ALA A 125 5.64 8.48 -9.00
C ALA A 125 6.78 9.51 -8.98
N ASN A 126 7.09 10.10 -7.81
CA ASN A 126 8.08 11.17 -7.68
C ASN A 126 9.47 10.70 -7.22
N GLY A 127 9.73 9.39 -7.26
CA GLY A 127 11.02 8.82 -6.85
C GLY A 127 11.15 8.55 -5.35
N GLY A 128 10.04 8.41 -4.64
CA GLY A 128 10.00 7.99 -3.25
C GLY A 128 9.88 9.13 -2.22
N PHE A 129 9.74 10.38 -2.65
CA PHE A 129 9.61 11.50 -1.72
C PHE A 129 8.18 11.65 -1.20
N LYS A 130 8.03 11.79 0.11
CA LYS A 130 6.74 12.05 0.76
C LYS A 130 6.57 13.54 1.02
N TYR A 131 5.44 14.09 0.60
CA TYR A 131 5.07 15.49 0.83
C TYR A 131 3.80 15.59 1.65
N GLN A 132 3.72 16.60 2.52
CA GLN A 132 2.51 16.94 3.22
C GLN A 132 1.48 17.51 2.24
N PRO A 133 0.26 16.96 2.16
CA PRO A 133 -0.78 17.53 1.30
C PRO A 133 -1.25 18.88 1.84
N TYR A 134 -1.63 19.79 0.95
CA TYR A 134 -2.21 21.09 1.30
C TYR A 134 -3.18 21.54 0.21
N LEU A 135 -4.16 22.34 0.57
CA LEU A 135 -5.19 22.83 -0.35
C LEU A 135 -4.94 24.23 -0.86
N VAL A 136 -4.32 25.07 -0.03
CA VAL A 136 -4.13 26.47 -0.34
C VAL A 136 -2.68 26.68 -0.78
N SER A 137 -2.48 27.03 -2.04
CA SER A 137 -1.15 27.35 -2.58
C SER A 137 -0.77 28.81 -2.33
N ARG A 138 -1.76 29.72 -2.31
CA ARG A 138 -1.53 31.15 -2.15
C ARG A 138 -2.76 31.85 -1.55
N VAL A 139 -2.51 32.87 -0.74
CA VAL A 139 -3.50 33.83 -0.26
C VAL A 139 -3.06 35.21 -0.68
N ASP A 140 -3.96 36.00 -1.27
CA ASP A 140 -3.68 37.35 -1.74
C ASP A 140 -4.44 38.41 -0.91
N HIS A 141 -3.93 39.61 -0.94
CA HIS A 141 -4.66 40.82 -0.55
C HIS A 141 -5.73 41.15 -1.60
N LEU A 142 -6.65 42.04 -1.27
CA LEU A 142 -7.71 42.50 -2.19
C LEU A 142 -7.16 43.20 -3.44
N ASP A 143 -5.94 43.76 -3.38
CA ASP A 143 -5.26 44.38 -4.49
C ASP A 143 -4.49 43.38 -5.40
N GLY A 144 -4.58 42.07 -5.09
CA GLY A 144 -3.94 40.99 -5.83
C GLY A 144 -2.47 40.73 -5.42
N THR A 145 -1.92 41.49 -4.49
CA THR A 145 -0.56 41.22 -4.00
C THR A 145 -0.53 39.98 -3.09
N PRO A 146 0.50 39.14 -3.18
CA PRO A 146 0.61 37.95 -2.35
C PRO A 146 0.71 38.30 -0.86
N LYS A 147 -0.25 37.81 -0.05
CA LYS A 147 -0.21 37.87 1.41
C LYS A 147 0.58 36.71 2.01
N LYS A 148 0.40 35.50 1.45
CA LYS A 148 1.08 34.29 1.89
C LYS A 148 1.17 33.29 0.73
N ILE A 149 2.34 32.72 0.53
CA ILE A 149 2.59 31.66 -0.43
C ILE A 149 2.96 30.41 0.34
N PHE A 150 2.34 29.27 0.01
CA PHE A 150 2.64 27.98 0.59
C PHE A 150 3.50 27.19 -0.40
N SER A 151 4.58 26.61 0.08
CA SER A 151 5.47 25.77 -0.73
C SER A 151 5.31 24.30 -0.35
N PRO A 152 5.54 23.35 -1.27
CA PRO A 152 5.51 21.94 -0.95
C PRO A 152 6.46 21.60 0.20
N LYS A 153 5.95 20.94 1.23
CA LYS A 153 6.72 20.53 2.42
C LYS A 153 7.03 19.04 2.32
N ARG A 154 8.31 18.71 2.08
CA ARG A 154 8.77 17.32 2.15
C ARG A 154 8.77 16.84 3.61
N ILE A 155 8.10 15.69 3.88
CA ILE A 155 7.96 15.09 5.21
C ILE A 155 8.75 13.78 5.36
N GLY A 156 9.39 13.31 4.28
CA GLY A 156 10.20 12.10 4.32
C GLY A 156 10.44 11.49 2.96
N SER A 157 10.86 10.24 2.98
CA SER A 157 11.02 9.40 1.79
C SER A 157 10.68 7.95 2.12
N LEU A 158 10.30 7.18 1.10
CA LEU A 158 10.09 5.74 1.22
C LEU A 158 11.43 5.03 1.44
N PRO A 159 11.48 3.99 2.29
CA PRO A 159 12.70 3.21 2.54
C PRO A 159 12.93 2.18 1.43
N LEU A 160 12.85 2.61 0.17
CA LEU A 160 13.00 1.76 -1.00
C LEU A 160 14.26 2.09 -1.78
N SER A 161 14.96 1.06 -2.27
CA SER A 161 16.04 1.24 -3.21
C SER A 161 15.52 1.73 -4.57
N LYS A 162 16.38 2.41 -5.35
CA LYS A 162 16.03 2.79 -6.73
C LYS A 162 15.65 1.57 -7.58
N ALA A 163 16.31 0.44 -7.40
CA ALA A 163 16.00 -0.79 -8.12
C ALA A 163 14.59 -1.30 -7.76
N THR A 164 14.22 -1.29 -6.46
CA THR A 164 12.88 -1.68 -6.01
C THR A 164 11.81 -0.72 -6.57
N MET A 165 12.09 0.58 -6.59
CA MET A 165 11.17 1.57 -7.18
C MET A 165 10.91 1.29 -8.65
N VAL A 166 11.94 1.00 -9.43
CA VAL A 166 11.80 0.64 -10.86
C VAL A 166 10.93 -0.59 -11.04
N VAL A 167 11.14 -1.63 -10.25
CA VAL A 167 10.35 -2.87 -10.29
C VAL A 167 8.88 -2.60 -9.99
N VAL A 168 8.58 -1.85 -8.92
CA VAL A 168 7.20 -1.54 -8.52
C VAL A 168 6.50 -0.67 -9.57
N CYS A 169 7.17 0.39 -10.06
CA CYS A 169 6.61 1.27 -11.09
C CYS A 169 6.34 0.51 -12.40
N GLU A 170 7.24 -0.40 -12.80
CA GLU A 170 7.05 -1.24 -13.98
C GLU A 170 5.85 -2.20 -13.81
N ALA A 171 5.70 -2.82 -12.64
CA ALA A 171 4.56 -3.67 -12.36
C ALA A 171 3.23 -2.90 -12.43
N LEU A 172 3.18 -1.70 -11.84
CA LEU A 172 2.00 -0.81 -11.92
C LEU A 172 1.71 -0.36 -13.36
N ARG A 173 2.75 -0.09 -14.16
CA ARG A 173 2.57 0.25 -15.58
C ARG A 173 1.91 -0.89 -16.37
N ARG A 174 2.28 -2.14 -16.09
CA ARG A 174 1.68 -3.32 -16.76
C ARG A 174 0.20 -3.49 -16.47
N VAL A 175 -0.26 -3.08 -15.28
CA VAL A 175 -1.71 -3.08 -14.95
C VAL A 175 -2.52 -2.24 -15.93
N MET A 176 -1.95 -1.11 -16.39
CA MET A 176 -2.61 -0.19 -17.31
C MET A 176 -2.54 -0.60 -18.80
N GLN A 177 -1.78 -1.64 -19.13
CA GLN A 177 -1.56 -2.08 -20.51
C GLN A 177 -2.38 -3.34 -20.89
N LYS A 178 -3.24 -3.77 -19.99
CA LYS A 178 -4.12 -4.94 -20.17
C LYS A 178 -5.34 -4.61 -21.02
#